data_7aeb049739e15a2e0b1a77102a555818
#
_entry.id   7aeb049739e15a2e0b1a77102a555818
#
_cell.length_a   1.000
_cell.length_b   1.000
_cell.length_c   1.000
_cell.angle_alpha   90.00
_cell.angle_beta   90.00
_cell.angle_gamma   90.00
#
_symmetry.space_group_name_H-M   'P 1'
#
loop_
_entity.id
_entity.type
_entity.pdbx_description
1 polymer ?
#
loop_
_entity_poly.entity_id
_entity_poly.type
_entity_poly.pdbx_seq_one_letter_code
_entity_poly.pdbx_strand_id
1 'polypeptide(L)'
;MKRIFLFAALLTAAVAETFACTNLIVGKNASTDGSTIVSYSADSYGLFGELYHYPAATYPKGTMMDIHEWDTGKYLGQIEQARQTYNVIGNMNEFQVTIGETTFGGRPELVDTLGIIDYGSLIYVGLQRSRTAREAIKVMTELVQEYGYYSSGESFTIADPNEIWIMEMIGKGPGIRGAVWVAVRVPDDCISAHANQSRIHQFDMADKANCMYSNDVISFAREKGYFSGVNKDFSFADAYAPLDFGARRFCEARVWSYFNMFTDQGEAYLPYIQGKTNDPMPLFVKPKRKLSVQDVKNAMRNHYEGTALDISNDFGAGPYKTPYRLSPLTFKVGDQEYFNERP
;
A
#
# COMPACT_ATOMS: atom_id res chain seq x y z
N MET A 1 -18.87 -51.66 -23.56
CA MET A 1 -18.04 -50.48 -23.92
C MET A 1 -18.48 -49.33 -23.05
N LYS A 2 -17.74 -49.06 -21.98
CA LYS A 2 -17.98 -47.96 -21.02
C LYS A 2 -17.18 -46.74 -21.51
N ARG A 3 -17.87 -45.68 -21.89
CA ARG A 3 -17.24 -44.40 -22.23
C ARG A 3 -16.90 -43.66 -20.92
N ILE A 4 -15.62 -43.51 -20.64
CA ILE A 4 -15.11 -42.69 -19.57
C ILE A 4 -15.03 -41.26 -20.11
N PHE A 5 -15.87 -40.36 -19.61
CA PHE A 5 -15.72 -38.93 -19.87
C PHE A 5 -14.65 -38.38 -18.93
N LEU A 6 -13.53 -38.02 -19.49
CA LEU A 6 -12.46 -37.32 -18.80
C LEU A 6 -12.86 -35.82 -18.76
N PHE A 7 -13.28 -35.31 -17.61
CA PHE A 7 -13.41 -33.87 -17.40
C PHE A 7 -12.00 -33.31 -17.18
N ALA A 8 -11.47 -32.67 -18.21
CA ALA A 8 -10.30 -31.81 -18.06
C ALA A 8 -10.76 -30.51 -17.44
N ALA A 9 -10.58 -30.35 -16.13
CA ALA A 9 -10.66 -29.06 -15.47
C ALA A 9 -9.45 -28.23 -15.90
N LEU A 10 -9.64 -27.29 -16.83
CA LEU A 10 -8.69 -26.20 -17.06
C LEU A 10 -8.68 -25.36 -15.78
N LEU A 11 -7.69 -25.58 -14.92
CA LEU A 11 -7.28 -24.55 -13.97
C LEU A 11 -6.59 -23.46 -14.79
N THR A 12 -7.29 -22.41 -15.13
CA THR A 12 -6.68 -21.12 -15.47
C THR A 12 -6.06 -20.61 -14.17
N ALA A 13 -4.78 -20.86 -13.97
CA ALA A 13 -4.00 -20.10 -13.00
C ALA A 13 -4.02 -18.66 -13.50
N ALA A 14 -4.84 -17.82 -12.87
CA ALA A 14 -4.71 -16.39 -12.99
C ALA A 14 -3.30 -16.07 -12.47
N VAL A 15 -2.40 -15.68 -13.36
CA VAL A 15 -1.14 -15.07 -12.98
C VAL A 15 -1.54 -13.75 -12.33
N ALA A 16 -1.57 -13.74 -11.00
CA ALA A 16 -1.67 -12.49 -10.29
C ALA A 16 -0.36 -11.75 -10.56
N GLU A 17 -0.41 -10.69 -11.34
CA GLU A 17 0.71 -9.78 -11.46
C GLU A 17 0.99 -9.26 -10.05
N THR A 18 2.10 -9.70 -9.47
CA THR A 18 2.51 -9.27 -8.14
C THR A 18 3.21 -7.92 -8.27
N PHE A 19 2.46 -6.85 -8.14
CA PHE A 19 3.05 -5.54 -7.91
C PHE A 19 3.69 -5.53 -6.52
N ALA A 20 4.96 -5.16 -6.46
CA ALA A 20 5.70 -5.02 -5.21
C ALA A 20 6.01 -3.55 -4.98
N CYS A 21 5.18 -2.85 -4.22
CA CYS A 21 5.37 -1.45 -3.89
C CYS A 21 5.99 -1.31 -2.50
N THR A 22 6.75 -0.25 -2.26
CA THR A 22 7.35 0.02 -0.96
C THR A 22 7.31 1.51 -0.64
N ASN A 23 6.80 1.85 0.54
CA ASN A 23 6.87 3.19 1.11
C ASN A 23 7.70 3.16 2.39
N LEU A 24 8.73 4.02 2.48
CA LEU A 24 9.48 4.28 3.71
C LEU A 24 9.18 5.69 4.18
N ILE A 25 8.99 5.86 5.48
CA ILE A 25 8.44 7.06 6.10
C ILE A 25 9.36 7.51 7.22
N VAL A 26 9.64 8.83 7.28
CA VAL A 26 10.39 9.45 8.38
C VAL A 26 9.65 10.69 8.86
N GLY A 27 9.24 10.70 10.12
CA GLY A 27 8.62 11.86 10.75
C GLY A 27 9.59 13.04 10.87
N LYS A 28 9.07 14.26 10.90
CA LYS A 28 9.88 15.50 10.85
C LYS A 28 10.91 15.62 11.97
N ASN A 29 10.63 15.10 13.17
CA ASN A 29 11.56 15.11 14.29
C ASN A 29 12.54 13.92 14.26
N ALA A 30 12.25 12.91 13.44
CA ALA A 30 13.14 11.77 13.16
C ALA A 30 14.07 12.06 11.97
N SER A 31 13.85 13.11 11.19
CA SER A 31 14.73 13.53 10.08
C SER A 31 15.84 14.48 10.55
N THR A 32 16.92 14.52 9.79
CA THR A 32 18.10 15.35 10.11
C THR A 32 17.89 16.84 9.90
N ASP A 33 17.00 17.21 8.98
CA ASP A 33 16.72 18.59 8.55
C ASP A 33 15.35 19.11 8.99
N GLY A 34 14.57 18.28 9.70
CA GLY A 34 13.23 18.64 10.16
C GLY A 34 12.13 18.50 9.11
N SER A 35 12.45 17.97 7.93
CA SER A 35 11.44 17.66 6.90
C SER A 35 10.71 16.33 7.19
N THR A 36 9.49 16.20 6.69
CA THR A 36 8.85 14.90 6.51
C THR A 36 9.46 14.23 5.28
N ILE A 37 9.81 12.93 5.37
CA ILE A 37 10.39 12.20 4.24
C ILE A 37 9.49 11.00 3.93
N VAL A 38 9.08 10.89 2.67
CA VAL A 38 8.35 9.75 2.13
C VAL A 38 9.08 9.26 0.88
N SER A 39 9.34 7.96 0.79
CA SER A 39 9.75 7.32 -0.44
C SER A 39 8.61 6.46 -0.98
N TYR A 40 8.58 6.29 -2.29
CA TYR A 40 7.64 5.43 -2.97
C TYR A 40 8.33 4.72 -4.14
N SER A 41 8.13 3.41 -4.23
CA SER A 41 8.43 2.64 -5.43
C SER A 41 7.20 1.82 -5.81
N ALA A 42 6.89 1.77 -7.11
CA ALA A 42 5.95 0.84 -7.70
C ALA A 42 6.76 -0.15 -8.52
N ASP A 43 6.93 -1.35 -7.98
CA ASP A 43 7.77 -2.37 -8.61
C ASP A 43 6.93 -3.24 -9.52
N SER A 44 7.20 -3.20 -10.82
CA SER A 44 6.52 -4.00 -11.84
C SER A 44 7.43 -4.22 -13.04
N TYR A 45 7.31 -5.36 -13.68
CA TYR A 45 8.01 -5.63 -14.93
C TYR A 45 7.40 -4.91 -16.14
N GLY A 46 6.16 -4.47 -16.04
CA GLY A 46 5.40 -3.82 -17.12
C GLY A 46 5.31 -2.29 -17.00
N LEU A 47 5.67 -1.71 -15.86
CA LEU A 47 5.58 -0.27 -15.65
C LEU A 47 6.88 0.42 -16.04
N PHE A 48 6.76 1.50 -16.79
CA PHE A 48 7.84 2.45 -17.04
C PHE A 48 7.57 3.70 -16.23
N GLY A 49 8.58 4.16 -15.46
CA GLY A 49 8.45 5.39 -14.71
C GLY A 49 8.33 6.60 -15.64
N GLU A 50 7.24 7.33 -15.52
CA GLU A 50 7.02 8.60 -16.19
C GLU A 50 6.86 9.71 -15.15
N LEU A 51 7.33 10.91 -15.48
CA LEU A 51 7.08 12.09 -14.67
C LEU A 51 5.80 12.75 -15.15
N TYR A 52 4.68 12.41 -14.53
CA TYR A 52 3.39 13.00 -14.83
C TYR A 52 3.32 14.45 -14.37
N HIS A 53 2.71 15.30 -15.18
CA HIS A 53 2.41 16.69 -14.83
C HIS A 53 0.97 17.03 -15.14
N TYR A 54 0.23 17.40 -14.11
CA TYR A 54 -1.13 17.93 -14.21
C TYR A 54 -1.09 19.41 -13.83
N PRO A 55 -1.20 20.34 -14.81
CA PRO A 55 -1.12 21.77 -14.53
C PRO A 55 -2.34 22.25 -13.74
N ALA A 56 -2.13 23.28 -12.92
CA ALA A 56 -3.23 23.99 -12.27
C ALA A 56 -4.16 24.60 -13.32
N ALA A 57 -5.46 24.51 -13.07
CA ALA A 57 -6.46 25.01 -14.00
C ALA A 57 -7.73 25.46 -13.26
N THR A 58 -8.57 26.23 -13.99
CA THR A 58 -9.91 26.62 -13.54
C THR A 58 -10.93 26.11 -14.54
N TYR A 59 -11.98 25.48 -14.07
CA TYR A 59 -13.01 24.85 -14.88
C TYR A 59 -14.38 25.48 -14.62
N PRO A 60 -15.26 25.56 -15.63
CA PRO A 60 -16.66 25.91 -15.44
C PRO A 60 -17.36 24.96 -14.47
N LYS A 61 -18.39 25.46 -13.77
CA LYS A 61 -19.22 24.59 -12.91
C LYS A 61 -19.89 23.49 -13.76
N GLY A 62 -19.88 22.24 -13.24
CA GLY A 62 -20.49 21.08 -13.90
C GLY A 62 -19.62 20.49 -15.03
N THR A 63 -18.35 20.92 -15.15
CA THR A 63 -17.39 20.22 -16.01
C THR A 63 -17.21 18.80 -15.49
N MET A 64 -17.25 17.82 -16.40
CA MET A 64 -16.98 16.41 -16.07
C MET A 64 -15.56 16.05 -16.49
N MET A 65 -14.98 15.11 -15.77
CA MET A 65 -13.65 14.57 -15.96
C MET A 65 -13.74 13.06 -16.16
N ASP A 66 -13.14 12.56 -17.23
CA ASP A 66 -13.03 11.12 -17.49
C ASP A 66 -12.05 10.47 -16.52
N ILE A 67 -12.43 9.32 -16.00
CA ILE A 67 -11.57 8.48 -15.19
C ILE A 67 -11.25 7.20 -15.95
N HIS A 68 -9.97 6.92 -16.04
CA HIS A 68 -9.44 5.68 -16.60
C HIS A 68 -8.64 4.96 -15.52
N GLU A 69 -8.81 3.66 -15.43
CA GLU A 69 -8.01 2.84 -14.53
C GLU A 69 -6.52 3.01 -14.84
N TRP A 70 -5.76 3.23 -13.79
CA TRP A 70 -4.35 3.62 -13.88
C TRP A 70 -3.48 2.59 -14.63
N ASP A 71 -3.65 1.31 -14.31
CA ASP A 71 -2.79 0.24 -14.83
C ASP A 71 -3.09 -0.16 -16.27
N THR A 72 -4.38 -0.15 -16.66
CA THR A 72 -4.84 -0.69 -17.95
C THR A 72 -5.33 0.38 -18.91
N GLY A 73 -5.59 1.61 -18.41
CA GLY A 73 -6.22 2.67 -19.20
C GLY A 73 -7.71 2.41 -19.51
N LYS A 74 -8.34 1.42 -18.87
CA LYS A 74 -9.77 1.15 -19.03
C LYS A 74 -10.60 2.33 -18.57
N TYR A 75 -11.51 2.80 -19.42
CA TYR A 75 -12.47 3.84 -19.03
C TYR A 75 -13.43 3.32 -17.95
N LEU A 76 -13.51 4.03 -16.83
CA LEU A 76 -14.36 3.68 -15.70
C LEU A 76 -15.61 4.54 -15.58
N GLY A 77 -15.56 5.79 -16.03
CA GLY A 77 -16.69 6.71 -15.94
C GLY A 77 -16.25 8.17 -15.81
N GLN A 78 -17.13 9.01 -15.32
CA GLN A 78 -16.88 10.44 -15.12
C GLN A 78 -17.16 10.86 -13.68
N ILE A 79 -16.36 11.80 -13.20
CA ILE A 79 -16.58 12.51 -11.93
C ILE A 79 -16.73 14.01 -12.18
N GLU A 80 -17.34 14.76 -11.27
CA GLU A 80 -17.36 16.22 -11.37
C GLU A 80 -15.95 16.78 -11.17
N GLN A 81 -15.51 17.61 -12.11
CA GLN A 81 -14.23 18.29 -12.02
C GLN A 81 -14.29 19.41 -10.99
N ALA A 82 -13.26 19.51 -10.14
CA ALA A 82 -13.14 20.65 -9.23
C ALA A 82 -13.03 21.96 -10.03
N ARG A 83 -13.66 23.03 -9.54
CA ARG A 83 -13.60 24.34 -10.20
C ARG A 83 -12.19 24.90 -10.30
N GLN A 84 -11.34 24.56 -9.36
CA GLN A 84 -9.92 24.90 -9.34
C GLN A 84 -9.13 23.65 -8.99
N THR A 85 -8.09 23.38 -9.76
CA THR A 85 -7.10 22.33 -9.48
C THR A 85 -5.73 22.96 -9.25
N TYR A 86 -4.88 22.21 -8.54
CA TYR A 86 -3.51 22.60 -8.26
C TYR A 86 -2.52 21.88 -9.16
N ASN A 87 -1.31 22.43 -9.33
CA ASN A 87 -0.24 21.75 -10.05
C ASN A 87 0.16 20.47 -9.32
N VAL A 88 0.27 19.39 -10.09
CA VAL A 88 0.77 18.09 -9.59
C VAL A 88 1.91 17.63 -10.49
N ILE A 89 3.03 17.25 -9.89
CA ILE A 89 4.16 16.61 -10.56
C ILE A 89 4.45 15.28 -9.88
N GLY A 90 4.29 14.18 -10.62
CA GLY A 90 4.38 12.84 -10.05
C GLY A 90 3.41 12.71 -8.87
N ASN A 91 3.93 12.36 -7.72
CA ASN A 91 3.16 12.11 -6.48
C ASN A 91 3.14 13.31 -5.52
N MET A 92 3.42 14.52 -5.98
CA MET A 92 3.46 15.74 -5.15
C MET A 92 2.76 16.91 -5.85
N ASN A 93 2.08 17.75 -5.07
CA ASN A 93 1.50 19.00 -5.56
C ASN A 93 2.29 20.26 -5.14
N GLU A 94 1.89 21.43 -5.61
CA GLU A 94 2.54 22.71 -5.35
C GLU A 94 2.52 23.15 -3.86
N PHE A 95 1.67 22.53 -3.03
CA PHE A 95 1.66 22.72 -1.58
C PHE A 95 2.50 21.70 -0.83
N GLN A 96 3.28 20.88 -1.55
CA GLN A 96 4.10 19.78 -1.00
C GLN A 96 3.25 18.69 -0.32
N VAL A 97 1.97 18.56 -0.69
CA VAL A 97 1.21 17.36 -0.35
C VAL A 97 1.71 16.22 -1.22
N THR A 98 2.05 15.12 -0.59
CA THR A 98 2.59 13.91 -1.24
C THR A 98 1.72 12.72 -0.92
N ILE A 99 1.42 11.90 -1.93
CA ILE A 99 0.69 10.64 -1.75
C ILE A 99 1.48 9.52 -2.42
N GLY A 100 1.90 8.52 -1.64
CA GLY A 100 2.43 7.25 -2.12
C GLY A 100 1.48 6.12 -1.70
N GLU A 101 1.64 4.95 -2.29
CA GLU A 101 0.77 3.81 -1.99
C GLU A 101 1.51 2.46 -1.99
N THR A 102 0.83 1.44 -1.47
CA THR A 102 1.14 0.02 -1.69
C THR A 102 -0.14 -0.79 -1.67
N THR A 103 -0.38 -1.56 -2.72
CA THR A 103 -1.54 -2.45 -2.80
C THR A 103 -1.36 -3.64 -1.85
N PHE A 104 -2.22 -3.79 -0.86
CA PHE A 104 -2.23 -4.96 0.01
C PHE A 104 -3.23 -6.05 -0.43
N GLY A 105 -4.03 -5.77 -1.44
CA GLY A 105 -5.05 -6.68 -1.94
C GLY A 105 -6.22 -6.85 -0.97
N GLY A 106 -6.01 -7.55 0.12
CA GLY A 106 -7.03 -7.82 1.12
C GLY A 106 -8.04 -8.88 0.67
N ARG A 107 -9.28 -8.76 1.11
CA ARG A 107 -10.34 -9.69 0.77
C ARG A 107 -10.85 -9.46 -0.65
N PRO A 108 -10.69 -10.42 -1.58
CA PRO A 108 -11.04 -10.21 -2.99
C PRO A 108 -12.53 -9.96 -3.23
N GLU A 109 -13.41 -10.47 -2.36
CA GLU A 109 -14.85 -10.23 -2.43
C GLU A 109 -15.25 -8.77 -2.15
N LEU A 110 -14.34 -7.95 -1.65
CA LEU A 110 -14.56 -6.53 -1.36
C LEU A 110 -14.16 -5.60 -2.51
N VAL A 111 -13.61 -6.12 -3.59
CA VAL A 111 -13.33 -5.32 -4.80
C VAL A 111 -14.66 -4.89 -5.44
N ASP A 112 -14.86 -3.58 -5.58
CA ASP A 112 -16.04 -3.01 -6.25
C ASP A 112 -15.75 -2.80 -7.73
N THR A 113 -16.21 -3.75 -8.56
CA THR A 113 -16.04 -3.68 -10.02
C THR A 113 -16.98 -2.67 -10.71
N LEU A 114 -17.81 -1.98 -9.96
CA LEU A 114 -18.75 -0.95 -10.44
C LEU A 114 -18.33 0.47 -9.99
N GLY A 115 -17.30 0.57 -9.15
CA GLY A 115 -16.71 1.85 -8.76
C GLY A 115 -16.11 2.59 -9.95
N ILE A 116 -16.01 3.92 -9.84
CA ILE A 116 -15.45 4.77 -10.90
C ILE A 116 -14.02 5.22 -10.56
N ILE A 117 -13.66 5.28 -9.29
CA ILE A 117 -12.34 5.76 -8.85
C ILE A 117 -11.44 4.58 -8.49
N ASP A 118 -10.34 4.41 -9.22
CA ASP A 118 -9.25 3.51 -8.87
C ASP A 118 -8.19 4.21 -7.99
N TYR A 119 -7.24 3.43 -7.45
CA TYR A 119 -6.21 3.95 -6.54
C TYR A 119 -5.33 5.02 -7.17
N GLY A 120 -4.91 4.83 -8.42
CA GLY A 120 -4.03 5.76 -9.13
C GLY A 120 -4.74 7.06 -9.45
N SER A 121 -5.98 7.00 -9.94
CA SER A 121 -6.82 8.18 -10.15
C SER A 121 -7.09 8.92 -8.85
N LEU A 122 -7.29 8.19 -7.75
CA LEU A 122 -7.52 8.78 -6.43
C LEU A 122 -6.30 9.60 -5.96
N ILE A 123 -5.08 9.16 -6.27
CA ILE A 123 -3.84 9.88 -5.93
C ILE A 123 -3.80 11.24 -6.63
N TYR A 124 -3.84 11.29 -7.97
CA TYR A 124 -3.66 12.56 -8.66
C TYR A 124 -4.86 13.50 -8.47
N VAL A 125 -6.09 12.98 -8.41
CA VAL A 125 -7.28 13.79 -8.14
C VAL A 125 -7.24 14.35 -6.70
N GLY A 126 -6.82 13.54 -5.73
CA GLY A 126 -6.59 13.98 -4.35
C GLY A 126 -5.55 15.11 -4.28
N LEU A 127 -4.42 14.95 -4.97
CA LEU A 127 -3.37 15.98 -5.04
C LEU A 127 -3.83 17.27 -5.74
N GLN A 128 -4.63 17.17 -6.80
CA GLN A 128 -5.19 18.33 -7.50
C GLN A 128 -6.15 19.15 -6.64
N ARG A 129 -6.69 18.59 -5.55
CA ARG A 129 -7.81 19.17 -4.78
C ARG A 129 -7.48 19.44 -3.31
N SER A 130 -6.23 19.23 -2.87
CA SER A 130 -5.86 19.38 -1.46
C SER A 130 -4.62 20.26 -1.26
N ARG A 131 -4.54 20.90 -0.09
CA ARG A 131 -3.41 21.75 0.34
C ARG A 131 -2.70 21.20 1.58
N THR A 132 -3.30 20.21 2.24
CA THR A 132 -2.75 19.56 3.43
C THR A 132 -3.02 18.07 3.37
N ALA A 133 -2.28 17.28 4.14
CA ALA A 133 -2.50 15.84 4.24
C ALA A 133 -3.91 15.50 4.71
N ARG A 134 -4.45 16.22 5.69
CA ARG A 134 -5.83 16.01 6.18
C ARG A 134 -6.89 16.34 5.13
N GLU A 135 -6.67 17.39 4.37
CA GLU A 135 -7.56 17.75 3.27
C GLU A 135 -7.54 16.69 2.17
N ALA A 136 -6.35 16.13 1.87
CA ALA A 136 -6.22 15.01 0.94
C ALA A 136 -7.01 13.77 1.40
N ILE A 137 -6.87 13.36 2.66
CA ILE A 137 -7.64 12.25 3.25
C ILE A 137 -9.14 12.50 3.07
N LYS A 138 -9.60 13.70 3.40
CA LYS A 138 -11.02 14.07 3.26
C LYS A 138 -11.49 13.99 1.80
N VAL A 139 -10.75 14.59 0.87
CA VAL A 139 -11.08 14.58 -0.55
C VAL A 139 -11.13 13.14 -1.09
N MET A 140 -10.12 12.33 -0.80
CA MET A 140 -10.04 10.94 -1.27
C MET A 140 -11.23 10.12 -0.75
N THR A 141 -11.56 10.24 0.52
CA THR A 141 -12.63 9.46 1.13
C THR A 141 -14.04 9.92 0.69
N GLU A 142 -14.24 11.22 0.45
CA GLU A 142 -15.47 11.76 -0.13
C GLU A 142 -15.68 11.31 -1.57
N LEU A 143 -14.63 11.34 -2.40
CA LEU A 143 -14.68 10.85 -3.78
C LEU A 143 -15.06 9.37 -3.84
N VAL A 144 -14.42 8.54 -3.03
CA VAL A 144 -14.73 7.11 -2.95
C VAL A 144 -16.17 6.86 -2.48
N GLN A 145 -16.64 7.65 -1.50
CA GLN A 145 -18.03 7.54 -1.02
C GLN A 145 -19.05 7.90 -2.08
N GLU A 146 -18.74 8.88 -2.93
CA GLU A 146 -19.66 9.36 -3.97
C GLU A 146 -19.62 8.47 -5.22
N TYR A 147 -18.42 8.07 -5.65
CA TYR A 147 -18.21 7.43 -6.96
C TYR A 147 -17.89 5.93 -6.89
N GLY A 148 -17.68 5.37 -5.69
CA GLY A 148 -17.24 3.99 -5.50
C GLY A 148 -15.73 3.82 -5.70
N TYR A 149 -15.17 2.70 -5.20
CA TYR A 149 -13.75 2.43 -5.21
C TYR A 149 -13.43 1.17 -6.02
N TYR A 150 -12.81 1.35 -7.17
CA TYR A 150 -12.55 0.30 -8.18
C TYR A 150 -11.23 -0.45 -7.96
N SER A 151 -10.63 -0.43 -6.82
CA SER A 151 -9.37 -1.15 -6.58
C SER A 151 -9.49 -2.19 -5.48
N SER A 152 -8.51 -3.05 -5.37
CA SER A 152 -8.29 -3.88 -4.20
C SER A 152 -7.86 -3.02 -2.99
N GLY A 153 -7.49 -3.63 -1.88
CA GLY A 153 -7.09 -2.88 -0.70
C GLY A 153 -5.75 -2.15 -0.88
N GLU A 154 -5.71 -0.88 -0.42
CA GLU A 154 -4.55 0.00 -0.55
C GLU A 154 -4.15 0.62 0.78
N SER A 155 -2.83 0.69 1.01
CA SER A 155 -2.20 1.53 2.03
C SER A 155 -1.65 2.78 1.37
N PHE A 156 -2.14 3.95 1.76
CA PHE A 156 -1.64 5.25 1.29
C PHE A 156 -0.78 5.90 2.36
N THR A 157 0.41 6.38 1.98
CA THR A 157 1.14 7.40 2.76
C THR A 157 0.73 8.77 2.25
N ILE A 158 0.16 9.59 3.11
CA ILE A 158 -0.30 10.95 2.78
C ILE A 158 0.45 11.93 3.69
N ALA A 159 1.26 12.80 3.09
CA ALA A 159 2.12 13.71 3.83
C ALA A 159 2.02 15.14 3.34
N ASP A 160 2.30 16.07 4.25
CA ASP A 160 2.61 17.46 3.96
C ASP A 160 3.84 17.89 4.79
N PRO A 161 4.34 19.14 4.71
CA PRO A 161 5.51 19.56 5.48
C PRO A 161 5.37 19.43 7.00
N ASN A 162 4.16 19.24 7.54
CA ASN A 162 3.88 19.27 8.97
C ASN A 162 3.60 17.89 9.56
N GLU A 163 2.99 16.98 8.80
CA GLU A 163 2.55 15.69 9.31
C GLU A 163 2.48 14.62 8.21
N ILE A 164 2.52 13.36 8.64
CA ILE A 164 2.39 12.18 7.76
C ILE A 164 1.27 11.30 8.32
N TRP A 165 0.48 10.74 7.42
CA TRP A 165 -0.58 9.80 7.70
C TRP A 165 -0.38 8.50 6.92
N ILE A 166 -0.71 7.37 7.53
CA ILE A 166 -0.95 6.11 6.83
C ILE A 166 -2.45 5.89 6.83
N MET A 167 -3.03 5.78 5.62
CA MET A 167 -4.45 5.47 5.43
C MET A 167 -4.56 4.12 4.74
N GLU A 168 -5.31 3.21 5.33
CA GLU A 168 -5.65 1.93 4.73
C GLU A 168 -7.12 1.90 4.33
N MET A 169 -7.40 1.46 3.12
CA MET A 169 -8.71 1.52 2.49
C MET A 169 -8.98 0.25 1.69
N ILE A 170 -10.22 -0.23 1.74
CA ILE A 170 -10.70 -1.32 0.89
C ILE A 170 -12.18 -1.11 0.56
N GLY A 171 -12.60 -1.51 -0.63
CA GLY A 171 -13.99 -1.43 -1.06
C GLY A 171 -14.95 -2.24 -0.19
N LYS A 172 -16.23 -2.19 -0.52
CA LYS A 172 -17.31 -2.92 0.19
C LYS A 172 -17.89 -4.07 -0.63
N GLY A 173 -17.33 -4.31 -1.80
CA GLY A 173 -17.79 -5.30 -2.76
C GLY A 173 -18.80 -4.75 -3.77
N PRO A 174 -19.11 -5.52 -4.81
CA PRO A 174 -19.96 -5.08 -5.92
C PRO A 174 -21.32 -4.58 -5.47
N GLY A 175 -21.69 -3.39 -5.96
CA GLY A 175 -22.99 -2.78 -5.68
C GLY A 175 -23.12 -2.02 -4.37
N ILE A 176 -22.06 -1.96 -3.54
CA ILE A 176 -22.03 -1.17 -2.31
C ILE A 176 -21.00 -0.04 -2.48
N ARG A 177 -21.46 1.17 -2.74
CA ARG A 177 -20.60 2.33 -2.89
C ARG A 177 -19.80 2.65 -1.64
N GLY A 178 -18.63 3.23 -1.84
CA GLY A 178 -17.75 3.65 -0.80
C GLY A 178 -16.70 2.60 -0.44
N ALA A 179 -15.96 2.89 0.60
CA ALA A 179 -14.94 2.02 1.15
C ALA A 179 -14.99 2.05 2.68
N VAL A 180 -14.44 1.03 3.30
CA VAL A 180 -14.04 1.10 4.71
C VAL A 180 -12.57 1.51 4.76
N TRP A 181 -12.24 2.40 5.69
CA TRP A 181 -10.91 2.94 5.79
C TRP A 181 -10.58 3.41 7.20
N VAL A 182 -9.30 3.46 7.50
CA VAL A 182 -8.73 4.05 8.71
C VAL A 182 -7.45 4.79 8.34
N ALA A 183 -7.24 5.98 8.91
CA ALA A 183 -6.03 6.76 8.77
C ALA A 183 -5.44 7.07 10.14
N VAL A 184 -4.15 6.81 10.33
CA VAL A 184 -3.43 7.04 11.58
C VAL A 184 -2.23 7.93 11.31
N ARG A 185 -2.08 8.99 12.13
CA ARG A 185 -0.98 9.93 12.02
C ARG A 185 0.32 9.29 12.53
N VAL A 186 1.38 9.39 11.74
CA VAL A 186 2.72 8.97 12.14
C VAL A 186 3.26 9.96 13.19
N PRO A 187 3.71 9.50 14.37
CA PRO A 187 4.35 10.40 15.34
C PRO A 187 5.59 11.06 14.76
N ASP A 188 5.79 12.32 15.07
CA ASP A 188 6.84 13.14 14.46
C ASP A 188 8.27 12.60 14.70
N ASP A 189 8.49 11.88 15.79
CA ASP A 189 9.79 11.32 16.21
C ASP A 189 9.96 9.84 15.81
N CYS A 190 9.07 9.31 14.97
CA CYS A 190 9.06 7.93 14.54
C CYS A 190 9.36 7.78 13.04
N ILE A 191 9.73 6.55 12.70
CA ILE A 191 9.73 6.03 11.34
C ILE A 191 8.63 4.98 11.18
N SER A 192 8.20 4.77 9.94
CA SER A 192 7.25 3.73 9.56
C SER A 192 7.53 3.24 8.14
N ALA A 193 6.88 2.17 7.75
CA ALA A 193 6.89 1.68 6.38
C ALA A 193 5.65 0.83 6.14
N HIS A 194 5.26 0.71 4.87
CA HIS A 194 4.33 -0.34 4.42
C HIS A 194 4.76 -0.86 3.04
N ALA A 195 4.43 -2.10 2.76
CA ALA A 195 4.93 -2.81 1.59
C ALA A 195 3.98 -3.97 1.22
N ASN A 196 2.84 -3.65 0.62
CA ASN A 196 1.81 -4.60 0.15
C ASN A 196 1.19 -5.50 1.25
N GLN A 197 1.11 -5.00 2.48
CA GLN A 197 0.32 -5.60 3.55
C GLN A 197 -0.28 -4.50 4.41
N SER A 198 -1.56 -4.66 4.77
CA SER A 198 -2.23 -3.81 5.76
C SER A 198 -1.56 -3.98 7.11
N ARG A 199 -1.26 -2.88 7.79
CA ARG A 199 -0.50 -2.86 9.05
C ARG A 199 -1.18 -2.12 10.19
N ILE A 200 -2.32 -1.45 9.92
CA ILE A 200 -3.10 -0.82 10.98
C ILE A 200 -3.92 -1.91 11.68
N HIS A 201 -3.43 -2.39 12.82
CA HIS A 201 -4.16 -3.31 13.68
C HIS A 201 -5.17 -2.54 14.52
N GLN A 202 -4.95 -2.42 15.84
CA GLN A 202 -5.79 -1.60 16.71
C GLN A 202 -5.46 -0.12 16.54
N PHE A 203 -6.46 0.72 16.65
CA PHE A 203 -6.32 2.17 16.58
C PHE A 203 -7.22 2.87 17.60
N ASP A 204 -6.79 4.02 18.09
CA ASP A 204 -7.54 4.77 19.10
C ASP A 204 -8.65 5.61 18.44
N MET A 205 -9.87 5.09 18.49
CA MET A 205 -11.06 5.77 17.96
C MET A 205 -11.41 7.07 18.71
N ALA A 206 -10.90 7.27 19.91
CA ALA A 206 -11.13 8.49 20.70
C ALA A 206 -10.16 9.62 20.35
N ASP A 207 -8.96 9.28 19.83
CA ASP A 207 -7.95 10.26 19.43
C ASP A 207 -8.26 10.88 18.05
N LYS A 208 -9.20 11.82 18.03
CA LYS A 208 -9.59 12.52 16.80
C LYS A 208 -8.48 13.40 16.19
N ALA A 209 -7.44 13.69 16.94
CA ALA A 209 -6.29 14.45 16.44
C ALA A 209 -5.36 13.59 15.57
N ASN A 210 -5.24 12.30 15.88
CA ASN A 210 -4.29 11.39 15.24
C ASN A 210 -4.95 10.17 14.59
N CYS A 211 -6.28 10.05 14.62
CA CYS A 211 -7.01 8.95 14.00
C CYS A 211 -8.30 9.43 13.32
N MET A 212 -8.45 9.04 12.06
CA MET A 212 -9.67 9.22 11.26
C MET A 212 -10.10 7.87 10.68
N TYR A 213 -11.40 7.64 10.50
CA TYR A 213 -11.90 6.36 10.01
C TYR A 213 -13.32 6.50 9.45
N SER A 214 -13.72 5.57 8.59
CA SER A 214 -15.11 5.49 8.11
C SER A 214 -16.05 5.07 9.24
N ASN A 215 -17.21 5.70 9.32
CA ASN A 215 -18.18 5.48 10.41
C ASN A 215 -18.59 4.01 10.57
N ASP A 216 -18.51 3.25 9.51
CA ASP A 216 -18.95 1.85 9.44
C ASP A 216 -17.79 0.84 9.43
N VAL A 217 -16.55 1.27 9.68
CA VAL A 217 -15.35 0.40 9.62
C VAL A 217 -15.47 -0.86 10.48
N ILE A 218 -16.12 -0.78 11.64
CA ILE A 218 -16.34 -1.95 12.52
C ILE A 218 -17.67 -2.63 12.24
N SER A 219 -18.74 -1.86 12.05
CA SER A 219 -20.08 -2.46 11.81
C SER A 219 -20.13 -3.26 10.52
N PHE A 220 -19.48 -2.80 9.47
CA PHE A 220 -19.35 -3.53 8.22
C PHE A 220 -18.53 -4.83 8.38
N ALA A 221 -17.43 -4.83 9.14
CA ALA A 221 -16.69 -6.05 9.45
C ALA A 221 -17.55 -7.08 10.21
N ARG A 222 -18.41 -6.62 11.13
CA ARG A 222 -19.35 -7.50 11.83
C ARG A 222 -20.44 -8.06 10.91
N GLU A 223 -21.02 -7.22 10.06
CA GLU A 223 -22.02 -7.64 9.08
C GLU A 223 -21.49 -8.73 8.15
N LYS A 224 -20.23 -8.59 7.72
CA LYS A 224 -19.55 -9.58 6.86
C LYS A 224 -19.01 -10.80 7.62
N GLY A 225 -19.08 -10.82 8.96
CA GLY A 225 -18.55 -11.91 9.76
C GLY A 225 -17.02 -11.93 9.91
N TYR A 226 -16.35 -10.83 9.58
CA TYR A 226 -14.89 -10.70 9.69
C TYR A 226 -14.43 -10.38 11.12
N PHE A 227 -15.34 -9.89 11.95
CA PHE A 227 -15.06 -9.53 13.35
C PHE A 227 -16.29 -9.73 14.24
N SER A 228 -16.09 -10.28 15.46
CA SER A 228 -17.16 -10.51 16.43
C SER A 228 -16.83 -10.00 17.85
N GLY A 229 -15.66 -9.39 18.06
CA GLY A 229 -15.20 -8.91 19.37
C GLY A 229 -15.79 -7.57 19.80
N VAL A 230 -15.29 -7.02 20.90
CA VAL A 230 -15.61 -5.66 21.34
C VAL A 230 -14.79 -4.63 20.53
N ASN A 231 -15.30 -3.40 20.37
CA ASN A 231 -14.69 -2.41 19.48
C ASN A 231 -13.20 -2.15 19.76
N LYS A 232 -12.78 -2.17 21.02
CA LYS A 232 -11.37 -1.92 21.40
C LYS A 232 -10.39 -2.97 20.89
N ASP A 233 -10.90 -4.17 20.58
CA ASP A 233 -10.09 -5.29 20.09
C ASP A 233 -10.14 -5.39 18.55
N PHE A 234 -10.81 -4.46 17.90
CA PHE A 234 -10.90 -4.44 16.45
C PHE A 234 -9.54 -4.13 15.81
N SER A 235 -9.12 -4.98 14.90
CA SER A 235 -7.95 -4.80 14.04
C SER A 235 -8.40 -4.65 12.60
N PHE A 236 -8.03 -3.54 11.96
CA PHE A 236 -8.36 -3.32 10.55
C PHE A 236 -7.65 -4.36 9.66
N ALA A 237 -6.36 -4.56 9.87
CA ALA A 237 -5.56 -5.51 9.11
C ALA A 237 -6.13 -6.93 9.21
N ASP A 238 -6.42 -7.42 10.42
CA ASP A 238 -6.93 -8.79 10.61
C ASP A 238 -8.32 -8.98 10.00
N ALA A 239 -9.16 -7.95 10.07
CA ALA A 239 -10.51 -8.01 9.53
C ALA A 239 -10.52 -7.98 7.99
N TYR A 240 -9.73 -7.10 7.36
CA TYR A 240 -9.83 -6.80 5.94
C TYR A 240 -8.70 -7.35 5.07
N ALA A 241 -7.54 -7.62 5.66
CA ALA A 241 -6.35 -8.14 4.97
C ALA A 241 -5.62 -9.20 5.81
N PRO A 242 -6.25 -10.37 6.08
CA PRO A 242 -5.63 -11.42 6.89
C PRO A 242 -4.25 -11.79 6.36
N LEU A 243 -3.27 -11.81 7.26
CA LEU A 243 -1.90 -12.11 6.94
C LEU A 243 -1.72 -13.56 6.47
N ASP A 244 -1.14 -13.75 5.29
CA ASP A 244 -0.72 -15.06 4.80
C ASP A 244 0.82 -15.20 4.81
N PHE A 245 1.31 -16.34 4.34
CA PHE A 245 2.76 -16.59 4.28
C PHE A 245 3.46 -15.65 3.29
N GLY A 246 2.85 -15.36 2.15
CA GLY A 246 3.39 -14.46 1.14
C GLY A 246 3.54 -13.04 1.66
N ALA A 247 2.48 -12.51 2.25
CA ALA A 247 2.47 -11.19 2.87
C ALA A 247 3.52 -11.07 3.98
N ARG A 248 3.66 -12.08 4.84
CA ARG A 248 4.67 -12.12 5.89
C ARG A 248 6.09 -12.12 5.32
N ARG A 249 6.35 -13.03 4.38
CA ARG A 249 7.70 -13.27 3.87
C ARG A 249 8.18 -12.23 2.85
N PHE A 250 7.29 -11.70 2.04
CA PHE A 250 7.66 -10.80 0.94
C PHE A 250 7.27 -9.34 1.18
N CYS A 251 6.25 -9.10 2.00
CA CYS A 251 5.78 -7.76 2.31
C CYS A 251 6.34 -7.28 3.66
N GLU A 252 5.96 -7.90 4.75
CA GLU A 252 6.43 -7.51 6.09
C GLU A 252 7.95 -7.64 6.28
N ALA A 253 8.62 -8.53 5.53
CA ALA A 253 10.07 -8.62 5.56
C ALA A 253 10.77 -7.34 5.08
N ARG A 254 10.18 -6.59 4.13
CA ARG A 254 10.70 -5.29 3.68
C ARG A 254 10.60 -4.24 4.77
N VAL A 255 9.48 -4.21 5.48
CA VAL A 255 9.30 -3.34 6.65
C VAL A 255 10.26 -3.71 7.78
N TRP A 256 10.40 -5.02 8.06
CA TRP A 256 11.37 -5.52 9.04
C TRP A 256 12.78 -5.06 8.71
N SER A 257 13.20 -5.18 7.45
CA SER A 257 14.53 -4.77 7.02
C SER A 257 14.79 -3.29 7.31
N TYR A 258 13.82 -2.42 7.00
CA TYR A 258 13.90 -1.01 7.31
C TYR A 258 14.03 -0.74 8.81
N PHE A 259 13.20 -1.39 9.64
CA PHE A 259 13.29 -1.25 11.09
C PHE A 259 14.60 -1.79 11.65
N ASN A 260 15.07 -2.93 11.13
CA ASN A 260 16.34 -3.53 11.54
C ASN A 260 17.56 -2.63 11.25
N MET A 261 17.56 -1.88 10.14
CA MET A 261 18.63 -0.95 9.82
C MET A 261 18.71 0.22 10.80
N PHE A 262 17.60 0.71 11.31
CA PHE A 262 17.53 1.99 12.02
C PHE A 262 17.08 1.92 13.48
N THR A 263 16.79 0.73 13.99
CA THR A 263 16.45 0.51 15.41
C THR A 263 17.33 -0.57 16.04
N ASP A 264 17.33 -0.63 17.35
CA ASP A 264 17.99 -1.71 18.10
C ASP A 264 17.04 -2.89 18.34
N GLN A 265 15.82 -2.83 17.84
CA GLN A 265 14.75 -3.83 18.06
C GLN A 265 14.56 -4.77 16.86
N GLY A 266 15.26 -4.57 15.75
CA GLY A 266 15.04 -5.33 14.52
C GLY A 266 15.12 -6.85 14.71
N GLU A 267 16.11 -7.34 15.44
CA GLU A 267 16.26 -8.76 15.74
C GLU A 267 15.06 -9.33 16.54
N ALA A 268 14.43 -8.53 17.40
CA ALA A 268 13.25 -8.97 18.16
C ALA A 268 12.03 -9.25 17.27
N TYR A 269 11.96 -8.63 16.09
CA TYR A 269 10.86 -8.83 15.13
C TYR A 269 11.11 -9.96 14.13
N LEU A 270 12.33 -10.47 14.03
CA LEU A 270 12.69 -11.56 13.11
C LEU A 270 11.82 -12.83 13.30
N PRO A 271 11.47 -13.27 14.53
CA PRO A 271 10.57 -14.40 14.72
C PRO A 271 9.20 -14.24 14.03
N TYR A 272 8.65 -13.02 13.99
CA TYR A 272 7.41 -12.74 13.27
C TYR A 272 7.59 -12.97 11.77
N ILE A 273 8.64 -12.45 11.17
CA ILE A 273 8.95 -12.62 9.73
C ILE A 273 9.19 -14.10 9.38
N GLN A 274 9.75 -14.86 10.32
CA GLN A 274 9.99 -16.30 10.17
C GLN A 274 8.74 -17.17 10.43
N GLY A 275 7.60 -16.58 10.80
CA GLY A 275 6.39 -17.32 11.12
C GLY A 275 6.42 -18.07 12.45
N LYS A 276 7.33 -17.72 13.35
CA LYS A 276 7.47 -18.34 14.68
C LYS A 276 6.54 -17.74 15.73
N THR A 277 6.04 -16.54 15.50
CA THR A 277 5.00 -15.86 16.29
C THR A 277 4.03 -15.13 15.36
N ASN A 278 2.84 -14.83 15.86
CA ASN A 278 1.84 -14.01 15.17
C ASN A 278 1.78 -12.58 15.72
N ASP A 279 2.65 -12.23 16.67
CA ASP A 279 2.70 -10.87 17.22
C ASP A 279 3.25 -9.92 16.16
N PRO A 280 2.45 -8.98 15.62
CA PRO A 280 2.88 -8.12 14.52
C PRO A 280 3.93 -7.12 14.98
N MET A 281 4.72 -6.65 14.04
CA MET A 281 5.60 -5.49 14.28
C MET A 281 4.76 -4.24 14.54
N PRO A 282 5.21 -3.32 15.41
CA PRO A 282 4.52 -2.07 15.62
C PRO A 282 4.42 -1.26 14.32
N LEU A 283 3.36 -0.46 14.17
CA LEU A 283 3.18 0.40 13.01
C LEU A 283 4.27 1.49 12.95
N PHE A 284 4.68 2.00 14.11
CA PHE A 284 5.69 3.05 14.27
C PHE A 284 6.81 2.61 15.20
N VAL A 285 8.04 3.01 14.88
CA VAL A 285 9.21 2.77 15.74
C VAL A 285 10.07 4.04 15.84
N LYS A 286 10.71 4.26 16.98
CA LYS A 286 11.69 5.34 17.13
C LYS A 286 13.03 4.90 16.56
N PRO A 287 13.63 5.64 15.63
CA PRO A 287 14.95 5.32 15.14
C PRO A 287 16.01 5.66 16.19
N LYS A 288 17.10 4.92 16.20
CA LYS A 288 18.27 5.15 17.10
C LYS A 288 19.04 6.43 16.80
N ARG A 289 18.81 7.05 15.67
CA ARG A 289 19.34 8.34 15.24
C ARG A 289 18.39 9.00 14.24
N LYS A 290 18.57 10.28 14.02
CA LYS A 290 17.86 10.98 12.92
C LYS A 290 18.34 10.47 11.57
N LEU A 291 17.41 10.39 10.61
CA LEU A 291 17.65 9.89 9.26
C LEU A 291 17.69 11.02 8.25
N SER A 292 18.62 10.91 7.31
CA SER A 292 18.71 11.77 6.14
C SER A 292 17.99 11.16 4.95
N VAL A 293 17.75 11.98 3.91
CA VAL A 293 17.26 11.48 2.60
C VAL A 293 18.18 10.39 2.04
N GLN A 294 19.51 10.49 2.28
CA GLN A 294 20.45 9.47 1.82
C GLN A 294 20.27 8.14 2.56
N ASP A 295 19.91 8.17 3.84
CA ASP A 295 19.60 6.94 4.59
C ASP A 295 18.38 6.22 4.00
N VAL A 296 17.33 6.97 3.65
CA VAL A 296 16.14 6.42 3.00
C VAL A 296 16.46 5.86 1.62
N LYS A 297 17.26 6.58 0.80
CA LYS A 297 17.75 6.07 -0.49
C LYS A 297 18.55 4.78 -0.36
N ASN A 298 19.38 4.66 0.67
CA ASN A 298 20.13 3.43 0.93
C ASN A 298 19.20 2.30 1.37
N ALA A 299 18.21 2.59 2.20
CA ALA A 299 17.22 1.61 2.62
C ALA A 299 16.38 1.07 1.45
N MET A 300 16.00 1.93 0.50
CA MET A 300 15.29 1.53 -0.73
C MET A 300 16.13 0.63 -1.66
N ARG A 301 17.46 0.59 -1.48
CA ARG A 301 18.38 -0.28 -2.23
C ARG A 301 18.82 -1.52 -1.47
N ASN A 302 18.28 -1.73 -0.27
CA ASN A 302 18.68 -2.84 0.59
C ASN A 302 18.14 -4.18 0.05
N HIS A 303 18.99 -5.21 0.06
CA HIS A 303 18.66 -6.59 -0.33
C HIS A 303 18.81 -7.55 0.86
N TYR A 304 18.56 -7.06 2.07
CA TYR A 304 18.70 -7.77 3.34
C TYR A 304 20.17 -8.15 3.68
N GLU A 305 21.16 -7.42 3.16
CA GLU A 305 22.58 -7.73 3.29
C GLU A 305 22.98 -7.93 4.75
N GLY A 306 23.71 -9.03 5.01
CA GLY A 306 24.22 -9.38 6.34
C GLY A 306 23.18 -9.88 7.33
N THR A 307 21.95 -10.12 6.91
CA THR A 307 20.86 -10.62 7.77
C THR A 307 20.52 -12.09 7.48
N ALA A 308 19.62 -12.67 8.29
CA ALA A 308 19.08 -14.00 8.04
C ALA A 308 18.27 -14.13 6.74
N LEU A 309 17.92 -13.00 6.12
CA LEU A 309 17.16 -12.95 4.86
C LEU A 309 18.02 -12.51 3.67
N ASP A 310 19.34 -12.43 3.83
CA ASP A 310 20.28 -12.02 2.79
C ASP A 310 20.13 -12.90 1.55
N ILE A 311 19.63 -12.29 0.47
CA ILE A 311 19.32 -12.99 -0.77
C ILE A 311 20.56 -13.44 -1.54
N SER A 312 21.76 -12.95 -1.18
CA SER A 312 23.03 -13.44 -1.74
C SER A 312 23.44 -14.79 -1.18
N ASN A 313 22.84 -15.23 -0.07
CA ASN A 313 23.12 -16.49 0.60
C ASN A 313 22.02 -17.55 0.41
N ASP A 314 20.96 -17.21 -0.28
CA ASP A 314 19.89 -18.16 -0.60
C ASP A 314 20.22 -19.01 -1.84
N PHE A 315 19.42 -20.05 -2.08
CA PHE A 315 19.61 -20.98 -3.21
C PHE A 315 19.52 -20.27 -4.57
N GLY A 316 18.72 -19.19 -4.66
CA GLY A 316 18.54 -18.42 -5.90
C GLY A 316 19.73 -17.51 -6.25
N ALA A 317 20.68 -17.30 -5.32
CA ALA A 317 21.87 -16.48 -5.58
C ALA A 317 22.85 -17.12 -6.58
N GLY A 318 22.77 -18.44 -6.74
CA GLY A 318 23.67 -19.20 -7.60
C GLY A 318 25.13 -19.20 -7.09
N PRO A 319 26.05 -19.71 -7.93
CA PRO A 319 27.46 -19.90 -7.53
C PRO A 319 28.20 -18.56 -7.28
N TYR A 320 27.72 -17.46 -7.84
CA TYR A 320 28.34 -16.15 -7.70
C TYR A 320 27.76 -15.30 -6.57
N LYS A 321 26.80 -15.84 -5.81
CA LYS A 321 26.16 -15.15 -4.66
C LYS A 321 25.65 -13.76 -5.02
N THR A 322 25.04 -13.62 -6.20
CA THR A 322 24.51 -12.32 -6.64
C THR A 322 23.25 -11.93 -5.88
N PRO A 323 23.19 -10.70 -5.33
CA PRO A 323 21.97 -10.16 -4.73
C PRO A 323 20.91 -9.77 -5.79
N TYR A 324 21.30 -9.66 -7.06
CA TYR A 324 20.40 -9.25 -8.12
C TYR A 324 19.84 -10.47 -8.83
N ARG A 325 18.54 -10.46 -9.07
CA ARG A 325 17.85 -11.42 -9.95
C ARG A 325 17.71 -10.73 -11.31
N LEU A 326 18.54 -11.15 -12.27
CA LEU A 326 18.69 -10.51 -13.59
C LEU A 326 17.41 -10.55 -14.45
N SER A 327 16.53 -11.48 -14.18
CA SER A 327 15.19 -11.56 -14.79
C SER A 327 14.37 -12.59 -14.02
N PRO A 328 13.04 -12.60 -14.18
CA PRO A 328 12.25 -13.75 -13.78
C PRO A 328 12.78 -14.97 -14.52
N LEU A 329 13.31 -15.94 -13.79
CA LEU A 329 13.69 -17.21 -14.35
C LEU A 329 12.44 -18.08 -14.45
N THR A 330 11.88 -18.15 -15.64
CA THR A 330 10.88 -19.16 -15.96
C THR A 330 11.58 -20.41 -16.43
N PHE A 331 11.36 -21.55 -15.77
CA PHE A 331 11.93 -22.83 -16.15
C PHE A 331 10.92 -23.96 -15.92
N LYS A 332 11.09 -25.04 -16.63
CA LYS A 332 10.23 -26.22 -16.55
C LYS A 332 10.99 -27.39 -15.92
N VAL A 333 10.31 -28.12 -15.02
CA VAL A 333 10.75 -29.39 -14.48
C VAL A 333 9.65 -30.41 -14.77
N GLY A 334 9.87 -31.30 -15.71
CA GLY A 334 8.81 -32.14 -16.27
C GLY A 334 7.76 -31.28 -16.95
N ASP A 335 6.50 -31.52 -16.61
CA ASP A 335 5.35 -30.75 -17.14
C ASP A 335 5.00 -29.50 -16.30
N GLN A 336 5.74 -29.26 -15.24
CA GLN A 336 5.48 -28.14 -14.34
C GLN A 336 6.40 -26.97 -14.64
N GLU A 337 5.80 -25.78 -14.82
CA GLU A 337 6.50 -24.52 -14.99
C GLU A 337 6.69 -23.84 -13.64
N TYR A 338 7.90 -23.38 -13.41
CA TYR A 338 8.29 -22.61 -12.24
C TYR A 338 8.81 -21.26 -12.71
N PHE A 339 8.47 -20.22 -12.00
CA PHE A 339 9.07 -18.93 -12.23
C PHE A 339 9.54 -18.33 -10.90
N ASN A 340 10.62 -17.60 -10.98
CA ASN A 340 11.22 -16.91 -9.86
C ASN A 340 10.93 -15.41 -10.01
N GLU A 341 9.67 -15.04 -9.84
CA GLU A 341 9.33 -13.64 -9.67
C GLU A 341 9.74 -13.25 -8.26
N ARG A 342 10.74 -12.42 -8.22
CA ARG A 342 11.14 -11.80 -6.97
C ARG A 342 11.45 -10.36 -7.22
N PRO A 343 10.83 -9.46 -6.45
CA PRO A 343 11.31 -8.09 -6.34
C PRO A 343 12.69 -8.08 -5.72
#